data_2c8d58203ac889897495c601952c31be
#
_entry.id   2c8d58203ac889897495c601952c31be
#
_cell.length_a   1.000
_cell.length_b   1.000
_cell.length_c   1.000
_cell.angle_alpha   90.00
_cell.angle_beta   90.00
_cell.angle_gamma   90.00
#
_symmetry.space_group_name_H-M   'P 1'
#
loop_
_entity.id
_entity.type
_entity.pdbx_description
1 polymer ?
#
loop_
_entity_poly.entity_id
_entity_poly.type
_entity_poly.pdbx_seq_one_letter_code
_entity_poly.pdbx_strand_id
1 'polypeptide(L)'
;MADIPRILGDRYEVGDLIGRGGMAQVHLGYDTRLSRTVAIKVLRTDHATDPTFIARFRREAQSAAALNHPSIVAVYDTGEESMTTSSGRDMTLPYIVMEFVKGRTVSQLLSNGDALPIDEAVQIVVGVLSALEYSHREGIVHRDIKPGNIMLTPDGKVKVMDFGVARAIADSSATMTQTNSVVGTAQYLSPEQARGEVVDARSDLYSTGCLLFELLTGQPPFRGDSAVAVAYQHVSQTPPKPTSIAPDVPDQLDRVVMKSLAKRREERYQSAADMRADLLAASRGEGVSAPSVGTWQTQVIATPSPIAPTALSPAATAAATTTQTAAAPIKEDGGRNRTFIIIGIILL
;
A
#
# COMPACT_ATOMS: atom_id res chain seq x y z
N MET A 1 -17.25 23.58 13.22
CA MET A 1 -17.44 22.22 12.68
C MET A 1 -18.94 22.02 12.52
N ALA A 2 -19.41 21.59 11.36
CA ALA A 2 -20.82 21.24 11.25
C ALA A 2 -21.01 19.93 12.04
N ASP A 3 -21.99 19.93 12.96
CA ASP A 3 -22.32 18.75 13.74
C ASP A 3 -22.97 17.71 12.82
N ILE A 4 -22.50 16.46 12.92
CA ILE A 4 -23.09 15.34 12.20
C ILE A 4 -24.53 15.18 12.71
N PRO A 5 -25.54 14.97 11.82
CA PRO A 5 -26.91 14.70 12.24
C PRO A 5 -26.99 13.54 13.24
N ARG A 6 -27.89 13.66 14.21
CA ARG A 6 -28.08 12.60 15.21
C ARG A 6 -28.67 11.32 14.66
N ILE A 7 -29.38 11.41 13.53
CA ILE A 7 -29.96 10.27 12.83
C ILE A 7 -29.61 10.42 11.36
N LEU A 8 -29.15 9.32 10.74
CA LEU A 8 -28.83 9.24 9.32
C LEU A 8 -29.82 8.28 8.65
N GLY A 9 -30.36 8.71 7.50
CA GLY A 9 -31.31 7.93 6.70
C GLY A 9 -32.55 7.48 7.47
N ASP A 10 -33.03 8.29 8.41
CA ASP A 10 -34.18 7.98 9.30
C ASP A 10 -34.09 6.63 10.02
N ARG A 11 -32.87 6.10 10.17
CA ARG A 11 -32.66 4.74 10.69
C ARG A 11 -31.49 4.60 11.66
N TYR A 12 -30.38 5.29 11.41
CA TYR A 12 -29.17 5.06 12.15
C TYR A 12 -28.92 6.19 13.15
N GLU A 13 -29.06 5.90 14.43
CA GLU A 13 -28.69 6.84 15.49
C GLU A 13 -27.16 6.93 15.57
N VAL A 14 -26.64 8.15 15.58
CA VAL A 14 -25.20 8.44 15.66
C VAL A 14 -24.83 8.74 17.11
N GLY A 15 -23.93 7.95 17.65
CA GLY A 15 -23.37 8.08 19.00
C GLY A 15 -21.96 8.64 19.02
N ASP A 16 -21.17 8.16 19.98
CA ASP A 16 -19.82 8.67 20.25
C ASP A 16 -18.85 8.43 19.10
N LEU A 17 -17.90 9.36 18.95
CA LEU A 17 -16.78 9.21 18.04
C LEU A 17 -15.83 8.12 18.56
N ILE A 18 -15.64 7.05 17.81
CA ILE A 18 -14.77 5.91 18.16
C ILE A 18 -13.49 5.86 17.33
N GLY A 19 -13.42 6.60 16.21
CA GLY A 19 -12.22 6.66 15.36
C GLY A 19 -12.19 7.91 14.49
N ARG A 20 -10.97 8.41 14.21
CA ARG A 20 -10.75 9.54 13.31
C ARG A 20 -9.64 9.21 12.33
N GLY A 21 -9.98 9.20 11.05
CA GLY A 21 -9.04 9.03 9.94
C GLY A 21 -8.78 10.34 9.18
N GLY A 22 -7.96 10.27 8.16
CA GLY A 22 -7.65 11.43 7.31
C GLY A 22 -8.87 12.02 6.62
N MET A 23 -9.69 11.19 5.98
CA MET A 23 -10.86 11.65 5.22
C MET A 23 -12.21 11.37 5.90
N ALA A 24 -12.27 10.49 6.91
CA ALA A 24 -13.51 10.06 7.53
C ALA A 24 -13.41 10.00 9.05
N GLN A 25 -14.57 10.01 9.70
CA GLN A 25 -14.76 9.76 11.13
C GLN A 25 -15.61 8.51 11.30
N VAL A 26 -15.35 7.72 12.34
CA VAL A 26 -16.13 6.53 12.66
C VAL A 26 -16.83 6.76 14.00
N HIS A 27 -18.13 6.61 14.00
CA HIS A 27 -18.98 6.75 15.16
C HIS A 27 -19.55 5.41 15.58
N LEU A 28 -19.75 5.21 16.87
CA LEU A 28 -20.65 4.18 17.37
C LEU A 28 -22.06 4.56 16.91
N GLY A 29 -22.85 3.60 16.46
CA GLY A 29 -24.22 3.85 16.05
C GLY A 29 -25.16 2.74 16.44
N TYR A 30 -26.45 2.98 16.26
CA TYR A 30 -27.50 2.03 16.50
C TYR A 30 -28.48 1.95 15.34
N ASP A 31 -28.65 0.77 14.78
CA ASP A 31 -29.66 0.47 13.75
C ASP A 31 -31.00 0.26 14.42
N THR A 32 -31.89 1.24 14.34
CA THR A 32 -33.19 1.20 15.03
C THR A 32 -34.15 0.16 14.46
N ARG A 33 -33.99 -0.23 13.17
CA ARG A 33 -34.83 -1.26 12.53
C ARG A 33 -34.44 -2.67 12.93
N LEU A 34 -33.14 -2.92 13.02
CA LEU A 34 -32.61 -4.26 13.34
C LEU A 34 -32.19 -4.40 14.80
N SER A 35 -32.35 -3.35 15.61
CA SER A 35 -32.05 -3.32 17.04
C SER A 35 -30.64 -3.82 17.35
N ARG A 36 -29.63 -3.31 16.61
CA ARG A 36 -28.24 -3.71 16.76
C ARG A 36 -27.27 -2.52 16.77
N THR A 37 -26.18 -2.70 17.50
CA THR A 37 -25.04 -1.76 17.46
C THR A 37 -24.30 -1.89 16.14
N VAL A 38 -23.92 -0.77 15.56
CA VAL A 38 -23.16 -0.65 14.30
C VAL A 38 -22.02 0.33 14.44
N ALA A 39 -21.07 0.33 13.52
CA ALA A 39 -20.13 1.40 13.33
C ALA A 39 -20.55 2.22 12.10
N ILE A 40 -20.54 3.54 12.21
CA ILE A 40 -20.93 4.43 11.13
C ILE A 40 -19.71 5.25 10.72
N LYS A 41 -19.19 4.99 9.53
CA LYS A 41 -18.10 5.76 8.92
C LYS A 41 -18.70 6.89 8.12
N VAL A 42 -18.34 8.12 8.44
CA VAL A 42 -18.90 9.34 7.84
C VAL A 42 -17.77 10.12 7.20
N LEU A 43 -17.96 10.57 5.96
CA LEU A 43 -16.98 11.43 5.29
C LEU A 43 -16.90 12.77 6.04
N ARG A 44 -15.70 13.27 6.31
CA ARG A 44 -15.53 14.54 7.00
C ARG A 44 -16.09 15.69 6.16
N THR A 45 -16.70 16.66 6.82
CA THR A 45 -17.39 17.80 6.17
C THR A 45 -16.44 18.68 5.35
N ASP A 46 -15.15 18.75 5.72
CA ASP A 46 -14.12 19.48 4.96
C ASP A 46 -13.75 18.77 3.64
N HIS A 47 -14.05 17.48 3.50
CA HIS A 47 -13.85 16.68 2.27
C HIS A 47 -15.15 16.38 1.51
N ALA A 48 -16.32 16.60 2.12
CA ALA A 48 -17.62 16.26 1.54
C ALA A 48 -18.05 17.19 0.39
N THR A 49 -17.26 18.21 0.07
CA THR A 49 -17.45 19.09 -1.11
C THR A 49 -16.51 18.73 -2.27
N ASP A 50 -15.52 17.86 -2.05
CA ASP A 50 -14.57 17.46 -3.09
C ASP A 50 -15.03 16.14 -3.76
N PRO A 51 -15.35 16.19 -5.08
CA PRO A 51 -15.82 15.02 -5.82
C PRO A 51 -14.84 13.82 -5.76
N THR A 52 -13.54 14.09 -5.63
CA THR A 52 -12.50 13.05 -5.57
C THR A 52 -12.63 12.22 -4.29
N PHE A 53 -12.81 12.89 -3.14
CA PHE A 53 -13.01 12.19 -1.86
C PHE A 53 -14.35 11.46 -1.81
N ILE A 54 -15.43 12.05 -2.34
CA ILE A 54 -16.74 11.40 -2.42
C ILE A 54 -16.66 10.14 -3.29
N ALA A 55 -16.07 10.22 -4.48
CA ALA A 55 -15.93 9.08 -5.38
C ALA A 55 -15.08 7.96 -4.76
N ARG A 56 -14.01 8.31 -4.04
CA ARG A 56 -13.17 7.37 -3.32
C ARG A 56 -13.93 6.67 -2.20
N PHE A 57 -14.66 7.42 -1.38
CA PHE A 57 -15.47 6.91 -0.28
C PHE A 57 -16.56 5.94 -0.77
N ARG A 58 -17.28 6.29 -1.87
CA ARG A 58 -18.27 5.40 -2.49
C ARG A 58 -17.65 4.11 -3.03
N ARG A 59 -16.47 4.20 -3.66
CA ARG A 59 -15.76 3.03 -4.21
C ARG A 59 -15.30 2.09 -3.10
N GLU A 60 -14.81 2.61 -1.99
CA GLU A 60 -14.48 1.84 -0.79
C GLU A 60 -15.69 1.06 -0.28
N ALA A 61 -16.82 1.74 -0.13
CA ALA A 61 -18.07 1.12 0.30
C ALA A 61 -18.50 -0.02 -0.65
N GLN A 62 -18.46 0.20 -1.97
CA GLN A 62 -18.85 -0.80 -2.97
C GLN A 62 -17.92 -2.04 -2.93
N SER A 63 -16.60 -1.82 -2.82
CA SER A 63 -15.64 -2.92 -2.75
C SER A 63 -15.83 -3.75 -1.49
N ALA A 64 -16.01 -3.12 -0.34
CA ALA A 64 -16.21 -3.80 0.93
C ALA A 64 -17.57 -4.52 1.02
N ALA A 65 -18.64 -3.95 0.43
CA ALA A 65 -19.97 -4.54 0.41
C ALA A 65 -20.06 -5.85 -0.38
N ALA A 66 -19.14 -6.07 -1.33
CA ALA A 66 -19.06 -7.33 -2.09
C ALA A 66 -18.44 -8.49 -1.28
N LEU A 67 -17.83 -8.22 -0.13
CA LEU A 67 -17.09 -9.18 0.65
C LEU A 67 -17.90 -9.66 1.87
N ASN A 68 -18.02 -10.99 2.02
CA ASN A 68 -18.64 -11.62 3.18
C ASN A 68 -17.73 -12.74 3.71
N HIS A 69 -16.92 -12.42 4.72
CA HIS A 69 -15.96 -13.36 5.31
C HIS A 69 -15.78 -13.09 6.81
N PRO A 70 -15.62 -14.12 7.67
CA PRO A 70 -15.51 -13.93 9.13
C PRO A 70 -14.34 -13.03 9.56
N SER A 71 -13.24 -12.98 8.80
CA SER A 71 -12.09 -12.13 9.07
C SER A 71 -12.16 -10.77 8.34
N ILE A 72 -13.29 -10.39 7.76
CA ILE A 72 -13.51 -9.09 7.13
C ILE A 72 -14.63 -8.37 7.89
N VAL A 73 -14.49 -7.07 8.09
CA VAL A 73 -15.56 -6.23 8.66
C VAL A 73 -16.67 -6.10 7.62
N ALA A 74 -17.89 -6.54 7.98
CA ALA A 74 -19.02 -6.53 7.07
C ALA A 74 -19.57 -5.10 6.88
N VAL A 75 -19.82 -4.70 5.64
CA VAL A 75 -20.61 -3.50 5.32
C VAL A 75 -22.08 -3.89 5.25
N TYR A 76 -22.90 -3.17 6.00
CA TYR A 76 -24.34 -3.44 6.12
C TYR A 76 -25.19 -2.54 5.23
N ASP A 77 -24.78 -1.29 5.09
CA ASP A 77 -25.55 -0.30 4.32
C ASP A 77 -24.65 0.90 3.94
N THR A 78 -25.10 1.68 2.98
CA THR A 78 -24.50 2.95 2.60
C THR A 78 -25.58 3.97 2.31
N GLY A 79 -25.32 5.22 2.62
CA GLY A 79 -26.29 6.28 2.36
C GLY A 79 -25.64 7.65 2.25
N GLU A 80 -26.50 8.61 2.00
CA GLU A 80 -26.13 10.02 1.91
C GLU A 80 -27.18 10.84 2.66
N GLU A 81 -26.71 11.71 3.55
CA GLU A 81 -27.58 12.60 4.33
C GLU A 81 -27.43 14.03 3.83
N SER A 82 -28.58 14.69 3.57
CA SER A 82 -28.60 16.10 3.20
C SER A 82 -28.56 16.95 4.46
N MET A 83 -27.61 17.89 4.52
CA MET A 83 -27.47 18.77 5.66
C MET A 83 -27.13 20.19 5.21
N THR A 84 -27.58 21.17 5.99
CA THR A 84 -27.19 22.58 5.81
C THR A 84 -26.08 22.92 6.78
N THR A 85 -24.94 23.40 6.29
CA THR A 85 -23.80 23.81 7.11
C THR A 85 -24.12 25.03 7.94
N SER A 86 -23.35 25.32 8.99
CA SER A 86 -23.46 26.55 9.79
C SER A 86 -23.29 27.84 8.96
N SER A 87 -22.71 27.75 7.76
CA SER A 87 -22.62 28.87 6.80
C SER A 87 -23.81 28.98 5.85
N GLY A 88 -24.86 28.16 6.05
CA GLY A 88 -26.09 28.19 5.22
C GLY A 88 -25.94 27.50 3.85
N ARG A 89 -24.89 26.71 3.63
CA ARG A 89 -24.72 25.94 2.40
C ARG A 89 -25.25 24.51 2.56
N ASP A 90 -26.02 24.06 1.58
CA ASP A 90 -26.45 22.67 1.52
C ASP A 90 -25.29 21.79 1.05
N MET A 91 -25.16 20.64 1.68
CA MET A 91 -24.17 19.65 1.35
C MET A 91 -24.73 18.25 1.58
N THR A 92 -24.18 17.28 0.86
CA THR A 92 -24.50 15.86 1.03
C THR A 92 -23.35 15.18 1.79
N LEU A 93 -23.70 14.47 2.85
CA LEU A 93 -22.77 13.77 3.73
C LEU A 93 -22.85 12.26 3.49
N PRO A 94 -21.92 11.66 2.74
CA PRO A 94 -21.89 10.21 2.55
C PRO A 94 -21.54 9.48 3.83
N TYR A 95 -22.18 8.32 4.08
CA TYR A 95 -21.86 7.45 5.21
C TYR A 95 -21.90 5.96 4.81
N ILE A 96 -21.17 5.15 5.57
CA ILE A 96 -21.12 3.69 5.47
C ILE A 96 -21.49 3.12 6.83
N VAL A 97 -22.46 2.20 6.87
CA VAL A 97 -22.86 1.46 8.07
C VAL A 97 -22.20 0.08 8.02
N MET A 98 -21.46 -0.27 9.05
CA MET A 98 -20.68 -1.50 9.08
C MET A 98 -20.74 -2.19 10.43
N GLU A 99 -20.24 -3.42 10.48
CA GLU A 99 -20.06 -4.21 11.69
C GLU A 99 -19.31 -3.41 12.76
N PHE A 100 -19.90 -3.32 13.95
CA PHE A 100 -19.18 -2.83 15.12
C PHE A 100 -18.36 -3.96 15.72
N VAL A 101 -17.05 -3.88 15.62
CA VAL A 101 -16.11 -4.84 16.16
C VAL A 101 -15.69 -4.41 17.57
N LYS A 102 -16.07 -5.21 18.58
CA LYS A 102 -15.52 -5.02 19.95
C LYS A 102 -14.10 -5.55 19.97
N GLY A 103 -13.12 -4.66 20.17
CA GLY A 103 -11.71 -5.05 20.14
C GLY A 103 -10.77 -3.85 20.10
N ARG A 104 -9.52 -4.12 19.79
CA ARG A 104 -8.48 -3.10 19.60
C ARG A 104 -7.84 -3.27 18.22
N THR A 105 -7.35 -2.17 17.65
CA THR A 105 -6.52 -2.26 16.44
C THR A 105 -5.15 -2.83 16.79
N VAL A 106 -4.53 -3.51 15.84
CA VAL A 106 -3.15 -3.99 15.98
C VAL A 106 -2.18 -2.81 16.21
N SER A 107 -2.48 -1.63 15.65
CA SER A 107 -1.72 -0.41 15.92
C SER A 107 -1.76 0.00 17.41
N GLN A 108 -2.89 -0.22 18.09
CA GLN A 108 -3.00 0.02 19.54
C GLN A 108 -2.21 -1.02 20.36
N LEU A 109 -2.07 -2.25 19.88
CA LEU A 109 -1.23 -3.27 20.52
C LEU A 109 0.26 -2.95 20.38
N LEU A 110 0.67 -2.40 19.25
CA LEU A 110 2.07 -2.01 18.97
C LEU A 110 2.45 -0.61 19.48
N SER A 111 1.54 0.11 20.15
CA SER A 111 1.74 1.52 20.53
C SER A 111 2.94 1.77 21.45
N ASN A 112 3.36 0.76 22.23
CA ASN A 112 4.53 0.84 23.10
C ASN A 112 5.85 0.51 22.36
N GLY A 113 5.80 0.05 21.11
CA GLY A 113 6.97 -0.40 20.36
C GLY A 113 7.47 -1.80 20.78
N ASP A 114 6.68 -2.54 21.54
CA ASP A 114 7.01 -3.90 21.95
C ASP A 114 6.60 -4.91 20.87
N ALA A 115 7.44 -5.94 20.66
CA ALA A 115 7.10 -7.09 19.85
C ALA A 115 5.99 -7.92 20.52
N LEU A 116 5.12 -8.53 19.71
CA LEU A 116 4.14 -9.48 20.21
C LEU A 116 4.75 -10.88 20.39
N PRO A 117 4.17 -11.73 21.25
CA PRO A 117 4.50 -13.15 21.27
C PRO A 117 4.41 -13.76 19.86
N ILE A 118 5.35 -14.60 19.49
CA ILE A 118 5.46 -15.15 18.11
C ILE A 118 4.16 -15.83 17.70
N ASP A 119 3.55 -16.63 18.57
CA ASP A 119 2.29 -17.33 18.28
C ASP A 119 1.13 -16.35 18.02
N GLU A 120 1.06 -15.25 18.76
CA GLU A 120 0.06 -14.21 18.57
C GLU A 120 0.29 -13.48 17.23
N ALA A 121 1.53 -13.11 16.92
CA ALA A 121 1.92 -12.49 15.66
C ALA A 121 1.53 -13.39 14.46
N VAL A 122 1.82 -14.69 14.56
CA VAL A 122 1.45 -15.68 13.53
C VAL A 122 -0.06 -15.78 13.38
N GLN A 123 -0.83 -15.89 14.46
CA GLN A 123 -2.30 -15.99 14.42
C GLN A 123 -2.94 -14.74 13.79
N ILE A 124 -2.45 -13.55 14.12
CA ILE A 124 -2.91 -12.30 13.50
C ILE A 124 -2.71 -12.35 11.98
N VAL A 125 -1.51 -12.70 11.52
CA VAL A 125 -1.20 -12.71 10.10
C VAL A 125 -1.92 -13.85 9.37
N VAL A 126 -2.12 -15.01 9.99
CA VAL A 126 -2.98 -16.08 9.44
C VAL A 126 -4.40 -15.59 9.19
N GLY A 127 -4.97 -14.84 10.14
CA GLY A 127 -6.31 -14.23 9.97
C GLY A 127 -6.35 -13.20 8.83
N VAL A 128 -5.32 -12.35 8.70
CA VAL A 128 -5.17 -11.40 7.60
C VAL A 128 -5.07 -12.13 6.27
N LEU A 129 -4.22 -13.16 6.17
CA LEU A 129 -4.05 -13.94 4.93
C LEU A 129 -5.31 -14.70 4.54
N SER A 130 -6.13 -15.14 5.51
CA SER A 130 -7.46 -15.73 5.23
C SER A 130 -8.42 -14.72 4.61
N ALA A 131 -8.45 -13.48 5.10
CA ALA A 131 -9.23 -12.39 4.52
C ALA A 131 -8.75 -12.04 3.11
N LEU A 132 -7.42 -11.94 2.91
CA LEU A 132 -6.82 -11.62 1.60
C LEU A 132 -7.04 -12.74 0.58
N GLU A 133 -6.93 -14.01 0.97
CA GLU A 133 -7.22 -15.14 0.08
C GLU A 133 -8.65 -15.07 -0.48
N TYR A 134 -9.61 -14.73 0.38
CA TYR A 134 -11.00 -14.56 -0.02
C TYR A 134 -11.17 -13.35 -0.95
N SER A 135 -10.69 -12.17 -0.55
CA SER A 135 -10.86 -10.94 -1.35
C SER A 135 -10.15 -11.00 -2.70
N HIS A 136 -8.98 -11.64 -2.78
CA HIS A 136 -8.25 -11.81 -4.04
C HIS A 136 -8.98 -12.74 -5.02
N ARG A 137 -9.68 -13.77 -4.53
CA ARG A 137 -10.55 -14.62 -5.37
C ARG A 137 -11.74 -13.85 -5.94
N GLU A 138 -12.27 -12.90 -5.18
CA GLU A 138 -13.32 -11.97 -5.65
C GLU A 138 -12.77 -10.82 -6.53
N GLY A 139 -11.47 -10.85 -6.87
CA GLY A 139 -10.82 -9.82 -7.69
C GLY A 139 -10.56 -8.50 -6.95
N ILE A 140 -10.67 -8.46 -5.61
CA ILE A 140 -10.51 -7.26 -4.80
C ILE A 140 -9.16 -7.30 -4.10
N VAL A 141 -8.30 -6.31 -4.42
CA VAL A 141 -7.01 -6.07 -3.78
C VAL A 141 -7.19 -5.00 -2.69
N HIS A 142 -6.66 -5.23 -1.50
CA HIS A 142 -6.86 -4.36 -0.34
C HIS A 142 -6.09 -3.03 -0.46
N ARG A 143 -4.80 -3.09 -0.83
CA ARG A 143 -3.90 -1.96 -1.12
C ARG A 143 -3.45 -1.11 0.08
N ASP A 144 -3.98 -1.33 1.27
CA ASP A 144 -3.63 -0.56 2.49
C ASP A 144 -3.58 -1.47 3.73
N ILE A 145 -2.92 -2.64 3.63
CA ILE A 145 -2.69 -3.53 4.78
C ILE A 145 -1.68 -2.86 5.72
N LYS A 146 -2.12 -2.60 6.96
CA LYS A 146 -1.33 -1.98 8.03
C LYS A 146 -1.98 -2.27 9.39
N PRO A 147 -1.25 -2.11 10.51
CA PRO A 147 -1.78 -2.35 11.86
C PRO A 147 -3.08 -1.60 12.20
N GLY A 148 -3.24 -0.38 11.67
CA GLY A 148 -4.44 0.44 11.91
C GLY A 148 -5.72 -0.09 11.23
N ASN A 149 -5.58 -0.93 10.20
CA ASN A 149 -6.70 -1.50 9.45
C ASN A 149 -7.01 -2.96 9.85
N ILE A 150 -6.45 -3.42 10.97
CA ILE A 150 -6.65 -4.77 11.49
C ILE A 150 -7.08 -4.66 12.94
N MET A 151 -8.21 -5.27 13.28
CA MET A 151 -8.71 -5.37 14.64
C MET A 151 -8.56 -6.78 15.18
N LEU A 152 -8.26 -6.88 16.46
CA LEU A 152 -8.26 -8.12 17.23
C LEU A 152 -9.35 -8.03 18.28
N THR A 153 -10.27 -9.01 18.24
CA THR A 153 -11.34 -9.14 19.22
C THR A 153 -10.82 -9.80 20.51
N PRO A 154 -11.52 -9.67 21.66
CA PRO A 154 -11.11 -10.30 22.92
C PRO A 154 -11.00 -11.83 22.86
N ASP A 155 -11.72 -12.48 21.95
CA ASP A 155 -11.66 -13.93 21.69
C ASP A 155 -10.62 -14.31 20.62
N GLY A 156 -9.71 -13.40 20.28
CA GLY A 156 -8.57 -13.64 19.37
C GLY A 156 -8.92 -13.67 17.88
N LYS A 157 -10.12 -13.28 17.47
CA LYS A 157 -10.48 -13.21 16.05
C LYS A 157 -9.94 -11.96 15.40
N VAL A 158 -9.43 -12.13 14.20
CA VAL A 158 -8.93 -11.03 13.36
C VAL A 158 -10.04 -10.52 12.45
N LYS A 159 -10.15 -9.19 12.36
CA LYS A 159 -11.06 -8.47 11.47
C LYS A 159 -10.28 -7.44 10.67
N VAL A 160 -10.20 -7.62 9.34
CA VAL A 160 -9.60 -6.66 8.41
C VAL A 160 -10.67 -5.70 7.94
N MET A 161 -10.35 -4.41 7.94
CA MET A 161 -11.27 -3.33 7.56
C MET A 161 -10.66 -2.45 6.45
N ASP A 162 -11.48 -1.59 5.86
CA ASP A 162 -11.07 -0.58 4.86
C ASP A 162 -10.56 -1.16 3.53
N PHE A 163 -11.28 -2.15 2.96
CA PHE A 163 -10.98 -2.73 1.65
C PHE A 163 -11.20 -1.74 0.49
N GLY A 164 -10.26 -1.72 -0.45
CA GLY A 164 -10.48 -1.13 -1.77
C GLY A 164 -10.18 0.36 -1.92
N VAL A 165 -9.47 1.00 -0.99
CA VAL A 165 -9.00 2.39 -1.18
C VAL A 165 -7.92 2.43 -2.25
N ALA A 166 -8.33 2.66 -3.51
CA ALA A 166 -7.39 2.99 -4.57
C ALA A 166 -6.72 4.35 -4.25
N ARG A 167 -5.57 4.33 -3.58
CA ARG A 167 -4.68 5.49 -3.55
C ARG A 167 -4.08 5.65 -4.94
N ALA A 168 -4.62 6.57 -5.74
CA ALA A 168 -3.88 7.06 -6.88
C ALA A 168 -2.68 7.85 -6.33
N ILE A 169 -1.46 7.45 -6.69
CA ILE A 169 -0.21 8.08 -6.23
C ILE A 169 -0.13 9.56 -6.67
N ALA A 170 -0.83 9.94 -7.73
CA ALA A 170 -0.97 11.34 -8.13
C ALA A 170 -1.54 12.24 -7.01
N ASP A 171 -2.39 11.68 -6.12
CA ASP A 171 -2.94 12.43 -4.98
C ASP A 171 -2.02 12.42 -3.75
N SER A 172 -1.04 11.50 -3.70
CA SER A 172 -0.09 11.41 -2.59
C SER A 172 0.98 12.50 -2.67
N SER A 173 1.34 12.96 -3.86
CA SER A 173 2.34 14.02 -4.02
C SER A 173 1.88 15.37 -3.46
N ALA A 174 0.58 15.67 -3.54
CA ALA A 174 -0.01 16.87 -2.92
C ALA A 174 -0.19 16.72 -1.40
N THR A 175 -0.33 15.48 -0.87
CA THR A 175 -0.59 15.19 0.55
C THR A 175 0.67 14.75 1.29
N MET A 176 1.76 14.39 0.60
CA MET A 176 3.03 13.94 1.20
C MET A 176 3.78 15.02 1.99
N THR A 177 3.36 16.27 1.91
CA THR A 177 4.04 17.40 2.58
C THR A 177 3.53 17.72 3.98
N GLN A 178 2.46 17.11 4.47
CA GLN A 178 1.92 17.45 5.80
C GLN A 178 1.42 16.23 6.60
N THR A 179 2.02 16.02 7.76
CA THR A 179 1.62 15.29 8.97
C THR A 179 2.21 13.88 9.19
N ASN A 180 2.51 13.58 10.48
CA ASN A 180 3.01 12.29 11.00
C ASN A 180 2.13 11.07 10.58
N SER A 181 0.85 11.26 10.27
CA SER A 181 -0.05 10.20 9.79
C SER A 181 0.30 9.69 8.39
N VAL A 182 0.94 10.52 7.56
CA VAL A 182 1.38 10.15 6.21
C VAL A 182 2.66 9.31 6.26
N VAL A 183 3.56 9.60 7.20
CA VAL A 183 4.77 8.81 7.42
C VAL A 183 4.39 7.39 7.86
N GLY A 184 3.46 7.23 8.81
CA GLY A 184 3.00 5.92 9.29
C GLY A 184 2.41 5.03 8.20
N THR A 185 1.72 5.60 7.21
CA THR A 185 1.18 4.81 6.09
C THR A 185 2.26 4.41 5.08
N ALA A 186 3.33 5.18 4.92
CA ALA A 186 4.41 4.86 4.01
C ALA A 186 5.19 3.59 4.42
N GLN A 187 5.15 3.20 5.69
CA GLN A 187 5.87 2.05 6.26
C GLN A 187 5.43 0.68 5.73
N TYR A 188 4.28 0.62 5.05
CA TYR A 188 3.70 -0.64 4.53
C TYR A 188 3.49 -0.61 3.01
N LEU A 189 3.97 0.43 2.32
CA LEU A 189 3.86 0.54 0.86
C LEU A 189 4.66 -0.55 0.17
N SER A 190 4.07 -1.19 -0.82
CA SER A 190 4.84 -2.06 -1.71
C SER A 190 5.72 -1.24 -2.67
N PRO A 191 6.84 -1.81 -3.18
CA PRO A 191 7.70 -1.13 -4.16
C PRO A 191 6.95 -0.59 -5.37
N GLU A 192 6.00 -1.34 -5.91
CA GLU A 192 5.15 -0.94 -7.03
C GLU A 192 4.20 0.20 -6.67
N GLN A 193 3.66 0.23 -5.46
CA GLN A 193 2.89 1.38 -4.98
C GLN A 193 3.77 2.62 -4.86
N ALA A 194 4.98 2.48 -4.32
CA ALA A 194 5.92 3.59 -4.19
C ALA A 194 6.38 4.14 -5.54
N ARG A 195 6.42 3.30 -6.60
CA ARG A 195 6.77 3.72 -7.98
C ARG A 195 5.59 4.20 -8.81
N GLY A 196 4.34 4.05 -8.35
CA GLY A 196 3.16 4.35 -9.16
C GLY A 196 2.84 3.33 -10.23
N GLU A 197 3.33 2.12 -10.08
CA GLU A 197 3.09 1.01 -11.00
C GLU A 197 1.74 0.33 -10.74
N VAL A 198 1.34 -0.58 -11.62
CA VAL A 198 0.13 -1.39 -11.45
C VAL A 198 0.24 -2.26 -10.20
N VAL A 199 -0.76 -2.18 -9.34
CA VAL A 199 -0.86 -2.91 -8.06
C VAL A 199 -1.74 -4.13 -8.22
N ASP A 200 -1.25 -5.29 -7.78
CA ASP A 200 -1.97 -6.57 -7.77
C ASP A 200 -1.99 -7.22 -6.36
N ALA A 201 -2.54 -8.41 -6.24
CA ALA A 201 -2.65 -9.18 -4.98
C ALA A 201 -1.31 -9.32 -4.23
N ARG A 202 -0.19 -9.40 -4.95
CA ARG A 202 1.16 -9.54 -4.38
C ARG A 202 1.65 -8.28 -3.65
N SER A 203 1.03 -7.14 -3.90
CA SER A 203 1.27 -5.91 -3.13
C SER A 203 0.76 -6.04 -1.70
N ASP A 204 -0.42 -6.65 -1.51
CA ASP A 204 -0.96 -6.93 -0.18
C ASP A 204 -0.08 -7.93 0.58
N LEU A 205 0.51 -8.92 -0.12
CA LEU A 205 1.43 -9.89 0.49
C LEU A 205 2.73 -9.24 0.97
N TYR A 206 3.23 -8.23 0.22
CA TYR A 206 4.36 -7.42 0.67
C TYR A 206 4.02 -6.62 1.93
N SER A 207 2.88 -5.92 1.93
CA SER A 207 2.42 -5.15 3.10
C SER A 207 2.17 -6.05 4.31
N THR A 208 1.66 -7.28 4.09
CA THR A 208 1.52 -8.31 5.12
C THR A 208 2.88 -8.78 5.66
N GLY A 209 3.91 -8.84 4.81
CA GLY A 209 5.29 -9.07 5.22
C GLY A 209 5.85 -7.96 6.11
N CYS A 210 5.56 -6.68 5.79
CA CYS A 210 5.92 -5.54 6.65
C CYS A 210 5.21 -5.63 8.01
N LEU A 211 3.93 -5.99 8.02
CA LEU A 211 3.16 -6.21 9.23
C LEU A 211 3.75 -7.34 10.08
N LEU A 212 4.04 -8.50 9.48
CA LEU A 212 4.65 -9.63 10.21
C LEU A 212 5.99 -9.25 10.80
N PHE A 213 6.83 -8.55 10.03
CA PHE A 213 8.11 -8.04 10.52
C PHE A 213 7.92 -7.17 11.78
N GLU A 214 6.98 -6.24 11.75
CA GLU A 214 6.74 -5.35 12.88
C GLU A 214 6.15 -6.07 14.08
N LEU A 215 5.23 -7.00 13.89
CA LEU A 215 4.67 -7.82 14.97
C LEU A 215 5.77 -8.62 15.69
N LEU A 216 6.76 -9.14 14.95
CA LEU A 216 7.88 -9.93 15.48
C LEU A 216 8.98 -9.10 16.12
N THR A 217 9.14 -7.82 15.73
CA THR A 217 10.30 -6.99 16.14
C THR A 217 9.93 -5.71 16.91
N GLY A 218 8.64 -5.37 16.98
CA GLY A 218 8.16 -4.11 17.56
C GLY A 218 8.39 -2.89 16.68
N GLN A 219 8.90 -3.06 15.46
CA GLN A 219 9.22 -1.96 14.56
C GLN A 219 9.06 -2.34 13.08
N PRO A 220 8.65 -1.39 12.21
CA PRO A 220 8.54 -1.66 10.78
C PRO A 220 9.92 -1.90 10.15
N PRO A 221 9.99 -2.61 8.98
CA PRO A 221 11.25 -2.94 8.33
C PRO A 221 12.05 -1.73 7.85
N PHE A 222 11.36 -0.61 7.60
CA PHE A 222 11.97 0.64 7.17
C PHE A 222 11.42 1.82 7.96
N ARG A 223 12.33 2.76 8.30
CA ARG A 223 12.03 3.98 9.05
C ARG A 223 12.75 5.16 8.41
N GLY A 224 12.18 6.35 8.54
CA GLY A 224 12.79 7.57 8.01
C GLY A 224 12.01 8.81 8.45
N ASP A 225 12.64 9.97 8.30
CA ASP A 225 12.12 11.27 8.73
C ASP A 225 11.01 11.80 7.81
N SER A 226 10.80 11.16 6.65
CA SER A 226 9.76 11.52 5.71
C SER A 226 9.16 10.31 5.01
N ALA A 227 7.90 10.43 4.57
CA ALA A 227 7.23 9.40 3.78
C ALA A 227 7.98 9.08 2.48
N VAL A 228 8.64 10.07 1.86
CA VAL A 228 9.45 9.90 0.65
C VAL A 228 10.69 9.06 0.93
N ALA A 229 11.38 9.31 2.06
CA ALA A 229 12.55 8.52 2.45
C ALA A 229 12.17 7.06 2.71
N VAL A 230 11.05 6.80 3.40
CA VAL A 230 10.54 5.44 3.65
C VAL A 230 10.13 4.77 2.33
N ALA A 231 9.40 5.47 1.45
CA ALA A 231 9.03 4.94 0.14
C ALA A 231 10.25 4.56 -0.71
N TYR A 232 11.31 5.37 -0.69
CA TYR A 232 12.58 5.05 -1.37
C TYR A 232 13.22 3.78 -0.83
N GLN A 233 13.21 3.55 0.50
CA GLN A 233 13.73 2.34 1.13
C GLN A 233 12.94 1.10 0.68
N HIS A 234 11.61 1.18 0.58
CA HIS A 234 10.78 0.09 0.03
C HIS A 234 11.18 -0.27 -1.41
N VAL A 235 11.58 0.71 -2.20
CA VAL A 235 12.00 0.49 -3.60
C VAL A 235 13.40 -0.13 -3.70
N SER A 236 14.36 0.35 -2.90
CA SER A 236 15.79 0.13 -3.15
C SER A 236 16.54 -0.60 -2.05
N GLN A 237 16.11 -0.50 -0.79
CA GLN A 237 16.87 -1.00 0.34
C GLN A 237 16.48 -2.44 0.71
N THR A 238 17.47 -3.31 0.94
CA THR A 238 17.21 -4.65 1.48
C THR A 238 16.72 -4.55 2.91
N PRO A 239 15.59 -5.19 3.29
CA PRO A 239 15.12 -5.19 4.67
C PRO A 239 16.08 -5.98 5.57
N PRO A 240 16.22 -5.61 6.86
CA PRO A 240 16.93 -6.45 7.82
C PRO A 240 16.16 -7.76 8.07
N LYS A 241 16.84 -8.77 8.59
CA LYS A 241 16.18 -9.99 9.05
C LYS A 241 15.51 -9.74 10.40
N PRO A 242 14.30 -10.26 10.67
CA PRO A 242 13.71 -10.22 12.00
C PRO A 242 14.66 -10.69 13.12
N THR A 243 15.39 -11.81 12.92
CA THR A 243 16.36 -12.35 13.87
C THR A 243 17.51 -11.40 14.20
N SER A 244 17.84 -10.44 13.33
CA SER A 244 18.87 -9.42 13.62
C SER A 244 18.42 -8.40 14.67
N ILE A 245 17.11 -8.32 14.95
CA ILE A 245 16.50 -7.40 15.92
C ILE A 245 15.93 -8.18 17.10
N ALA A 246 15.26 -9.30 16.83
CA ALA A 246 14.64 -10.19 17.80
C ALA A 246 15.24 -11.61 17.65
N PRO A 247 16.34 -11.95 18.36
CA PRO A 247 17.07 -13.20 18.19
C PRO A 247 16.26 -14.47 18.47
N ASP A 248 15.16 -14.36 19.22
CA ASP A 248 14.28 -15.49 19.56
C ASP A 248 13.34 -15.89 18.40
N VAL A 249 13.31 -15.10 17.32
CA VAL A 249 12.50 -15.41 16.13
C VAL A 249 13.12 -16.61 15.40
N PRO A 250 12.35 -17.68 15.08
CA PRO A 250 12.87 -18.82 14.32
C PRO A 250 13.31 -18.45 12.90
N ASP A 251 14.38 -19.10 12.42
CA ASP A 251 14.95 -18.91 11.07
C ASP A 251 13.91 -19.10 9.95
N GLN A 252 12.94 -20.00 10.17
CA GLN A 252 11.84 -20.24 9.23
C GLN A 252 10.97 -18.98 9.05
N LEU A 253 10.72 -18.21 10.12
CA LEU A 253 9.99 -16.95 10.04
C LEU A 253 10.79 -15.86 9.34
N ASP A 254 12.13 -15.79 9.54
CA ASP A 254 12.99 -14.92 8.72
C ASP A 254 12.77 -15.19 7.22
N ARG A 255 12.78 -16.47 6.83
CA ARG A 255 12.62 -16.86 5.43
C ARG A 255 11.26 -16.43 4.88
N VAL A 256 10.17 -16.61 5.64
CA VAL A 256 8.80 -16.18 5.24
C VAL A 256 8.76 -14.67 5.06
N VAL A 257 9.27 -13.91 6.03
CA VAL A 257 9.30 -12.44 5.97
C VAL A 257 10.14 -11.97 4.78
N MET A 258 11.36 -12.49 4.63
CA MET A 258 12.25 -12.04 3.55
C MET A 258 11.70 -12.36 2.17
N LYS A 259 11.04 -13.51 1.97
CA LYS A 259 10.35 -13.83 0.71
C LYS A 259 9.21 -12.88 0.43
N SER A 260 8.37 -12.54 1.42
CA SER A 260 7.28 -11.58 1.24
C SER A 260 7.78 -10.17 0.94
N LEU A 261 8.95 -9.76 1.48
CA LEU A 261 9.58 -8.45 1.27
C LEU A 261 10.50 -8.37 0.05
N ALA A 262 10.53 -9.38 -0.81
CA ALA A 262 11.27 -9.33 -2.07
C ALA A 262 10.80 -8.15 -2.93
N LYS A 263 11.76 -7.44 -3.56
CA LYS A 263 11.44 -6.21 -4.32
C LYS A 263 10.69 -6.51 -5.61
N ARG A 264 11.06 -7.58 -6.28
CA ARG A 264 10.38 -8.05 -7.49
C ARG A 264 9.18 -8.90 -7.10
N ARG A 265 8.02 -8.62 -7.71
CA ARG A 265 6.75 -9.33 -7.42
C ARG A 265 6.83 -10.83 -7.69
N GLU A 266 7.60 -11.21 -8.71
CA GLU A 266 7.79 -12.61 -9.14
C GLU A 266 8.56 -13.45 -8.12
N GLU A 267 9.34 -12.81 -7.25
CA GLU A 267 10.15 -13.45 -6.21
C GLU A 267 9.38 -13.61 -4.89
N ARG A 268 8.19 -12.98 -4.76
CA ARG A 268 7.33 -13.07 -3.58
C ARG A 268 6.46 -14.32 -3.61
N TYR A 269 5.66 -14.50 -2.57
CA TYR A 269 4.52 -15.41 -2.63
C TYR A 269 3.56 -14.96 -3.73
N GLN A 270 3.01 -15.93 -4.48
CA GLN A 270 2.09 -15.64 -5.58
C GLN A 270 0.64 -15.67 -5.13
N SER A 271 0.34 -16.25 -3.96
CA SER A 271 -0.99 -16.26 -3.35
C SER A 271 -0.92 -16.09 -1.83
N ALA A 272 -2.02 -15.61 -1.23
CA ALA A 272 -2.17 -15.54 0.22
C ALA A 272 -2.19 -16.93 0.85
N ALA A 273 -2.72 -17.94 0.16
CA ALA A 273 -2.73 -19.33 0.60
C ALA A 273 -1.32 -19.89 0.75
N ASP A 274 -0.42 -19.63 -0.22
CA ASP A 274 0.98 -20.12 -0.16
C ASP A 274 1.73 -19.46 1.01
N MET A 275 1.56 -18.16 1.20
CA MET A 275 2.18 -17.45 2.33
C MET A 275 1.65 -17.97 3.67
N ARG A 276 0.34 -18.23 3.77
CA ARG A 276 -0.28 -18.77 4.99
C ARG A 276 0.23 -20.19 5.30
N ALA A 277 0.37 -21.04 4.28
CA ALA A 277 0.88 -22.38 4.45
C ALA A 277 2.33 -22.39 5.00
N ASP A 278 3.22 -21.57 4.42
CA ASP A 278 4.60 -21.43 4.90
C ASP A 278 4.65 -20.83 6.32
N LEU A 279 3.80 -19.85 6.63
CA LEU A 279 3.73 -19.23 7.96
C LEU A 279 3.32 -20.25 9.03
N LEU A 280 2.32 -21.10 8.75
CA LEU A 280 1.88 -22.17 9.64
C LEU A 280 2.93 -23.28 9.78
N ALA A 281 3.65 -23.62 8.71
CA ALA A 281 4.76 -24.55 8.77
C ALA A 281 5.91 -24.01 9.63
N ALA A 282 6.26 -22.73 9.43
CA ALA A 282 7.29 -22.04 10.22
C ALA A 282 6.97 -22.03 11.73
N SER A 283 5.70 -21.78 12.11
CA SER A 283 5.30 -21.77 13.52
C SER A 283 5.37 -23.16 14.19
N ARG A 284 5.32 -24.22 13.41
CA ARG A 284 5.51 -25.61 13.90
C ARG A 284 6.95 -26.10 13.82
N GLY A 285 7.90 -25.24 13.38
CA GLY A 285 9.29 -25.63 13.15
C GLY A 285 9.50 -26.53 11.94
N GLU A 286 8.51 -26.61 11.04
CA GLU A 286 8.56 -27.41 9.81
C GLU A 286 9.29 -26.66 8.69
N GLY A 287 9.68 -27.41 7.64
CA GLY A 287 10.32 -26.83 6.45
C GLY A 287 9.36 -25.90 5.69
N VAL A 288 9.85 -24.74 5.24
CA VAL A 288 9.11 -23.78 4.45
C VAL A 288 9.57 -23.74 3.00
N SER A 289 8.70 -23.37 2.06
CA SER A 289 9.03 -23.24 0.64
C SER A 289 9.95 -22.04 0.35
N ALA A 290 10.01 -21.09 1.27
CA ALA A 290 10.86 -19.91 1.15
C ALA A 290 12.34 -20.31 1.16
N PRO A 291 13.18 -19.80 0.23
CA PRO A 291 14.60 -20.13 0.15
C PRO A 291 15.37 -19.65 1.39
N SER A 292 16.52 -20.26 1.68
CA SER A 292 17.37 -19.80 2.78
C SER A 292 17.89 -18.39 2.50
N VAL A 293 17.97 -17.55 3.54
CA VAL A 293 18.28 -16.11 3.38
C VAL A 293 19.68 -15.85 2.80
N GLY A 294 20.61 -16.80 2.91
CA GLY A 294 21.93 -16.74 2.27
C GLY A 294 21.91 -16.72 0.74
N THR A 295 20.86 -17.26 0.12
CA THR A 295 20.72 -17.33 -1.34
C THR A 295 20.31 -16.01 -1.98
N TRP A 296 19.69 -15.10 -1.22
CA TRP A 296 19.26 -13.78 -1.72
C TRP A 296 20.40 -12.78 -1.93
N GLN A 297 21.51 -12.93 -1.19
CA GLN A 297 22.66 -12.04 -1.31
C GLN A 297 23.55 -12.35 -2.52
N THR A 298 23.43 -13.56 -3.09
CA THR A 298 24.31 -14.02 -4.19
C THR A 298 23.77 -13.69 -5.59
N GLN A 299 22.50 -13.27 -5.71
CA GLN A 299 21.89 -12.89 -7.00
C GLN A 299 22.06 -11.42 -7.38
N VAL A 300 22.68 -10.60 -6.54
CA VAL A 300 23.01 -9.23 -6.88
C VAL A 300 24.43 -9.18 -7.38
N ILE A 301 24.59 -8.89 -8.67
CA ILE A 301 25.81 -8.58 -9.41
C ILE A 301 26.51 -9.82 -10.02
N ALA A 302 25.93 -10.36 -11.08
CA ALA A 302 26.76 -10.73 -12.22
C ALA A 302 27.08 -9.42 -12.95
N THR A 303 28.17 -8.76 -12.56
CA THR A 303 28.81 -7.75 -13.42
C THR A 303 29.09 -8.39 -14.76
N PRO A 304 28.69 -7.80 -15.90
CA PRO A 304 29.14 -8.29 -17.18
C PRO A 304 30.66 -8.28 -17.17
N SER A 305 31.28 -9.43 -17.37
CA SER A 305 32.73 -9.55 -17.54
C SER A 305 33.18 -8.55 -18.59
N PRO A 306 34.24 -7.77 -18.35
CA PRO A 306 34.78 -6.89 -19.36
C PRO A 306 35.20 -7.74 -20.57
N ILE A 307 34.60 -7.43 -21.73
CA ILE A 307 35.01 -8.01 -23.02
C ILE A 307 36.48 -7.68 -23.19
N ALA A 308 37.32 -8.69 -23.17
CA ALA A 308 38.72 -8.58 -23.44
C ALA A 308 38.91 -7.96 -24.87
N PRO A 309 39.79 -6.97 -25.08
CA PRO A 309 40.02 -6.44 -26.40
C PRO A 309 40.66 -7.55 -27.26
N THR A 310 39.96 -7.92 -28.31
CA THR A 310 40.49 -8.81 -29.36
C THR A 310 41.68 -8.17 -29.97
N ALA A 311 42.88 -8.74 -29.78
CA ALA A 311 44.10 -8.33 -30.42
C ALA A 311 43.97 -8.49 -31.95
N LEU A 312 44.00 -7.39 -32.68
CA LEU A 312 44.15 -7.36 -34.14
C LEU A 312 45.56 -7.84 -34.51
N SER A 313 45.64 -9.00 -35.13
CA SER A 313 46.84 -9.51 -35.76
C SER A 313 47.15 -8.71 -37.03
N PRO A 314 48.39 -8.25 -37.28
CA PRO A 314 48.73 -7.57 -38.49
C PRO A 314 49.06 -8.59 -39.60
N ALA A 315 48.32 -8.54 -40.70
CA ALA A 315 48.70 -9.31 -41.91
C ALA A 315 48.55 -8.40 -43.16
N ALA A 316 49.66 -8.22 -43.77
CA ALA A 316 49.97 -8.04 -45.20
C ALA A 316 49.49 -6.76 -45.92
N THR A 317 50.45 -5.96 -46.18
CA THR A 317 50.65 -4.98 -47.24
C THR A 317 50.35 -5.56 -48.62
N ALA A 318 49.47 -4.93 -49.39
CA ALA A 318 49.48 -5.00 -50.86
C ALA A 318 49.06 -3.66 -51.42
N ALA A 319 49.97 -3.10 -52.18
CA ALA A 319 49.86 -1.84 -52.87
C ALA A 319 48.98 -1.97 -54.15
N ALA A 320 48.14 -0.97 -54.42
CA ALA A 320 47.76 -0.61 -55.82
C ALA A 320 47.11 0.80 -55.79
N THR A 321 47.83 1.72 -56.25
CA THR A 321 47.66 2.59 -57.41
C THR A 321 46.48 3.59 -57.37
N THR A 322 46.88 4.81 -57.37
CA THR A 322 46.27 6.10 -57.64
C THR A 322 45.33 6.12 -58.83
N THR A 323 44.17 6.73 -58.72
CA THR A 323 43.59 7.53 -59.80
C THR A 323 42.86 8.74 -59.21
N GLN A 324 43.44 9.90 -59.43
CA GLN A 324 42.85 11.22 -59.28
C GLN A 324 41.81 11.45 -60.35
N THR A 325 40.65 11.95 -60.02
CA THR A 325 39.85 12.74 -60.95
C THR A 325 39.21 13.89 -60.21
N ALA A 326 39.39 15.05 -60.83
CA ALA A 326 39.15 16.39 -60.30
C ALA A 326 37.69 16.82 -60.33
N ALA A 327 37.43 17.70 -59.43
CA ALA A 327 36.67 18.96 -59.41
C ALA A 327 35.43 19.12 -60.31
N ALA A 328 34.38 19.63 -59.73
CA ALA A 328 33.93 21.01 -59.91
C ALA A 328 32.67 21.33 -59.10
N PRO A 329 32.46 22.60 -58.73
CA PRO A 329 31.44 23.02 -57.81
C PRO A 329 30.24 23.62 -58.51
N ILE A 330 29.04 23.57 -57.91
CA ILE A 330 27.89 24.43 -58.29
C ILE A 330 27.00 24.68 -57.08
N LYS A 331 26.98 25.91 -56.67
CA LYS A 331 25.97 26.97 -56.55
C LYS A 331 25.00 26.86 -55.36
N GLU A 332 25.08 27.93 -54.58
CA GLU A 332 24.05 28.53 -53.75
C GLU A 332 22.76 28.84 -54.52
N ASP A 333 21.66 28.69 -53.84
CA ASP A 333 20.49 29.59 -53.92
C ASP A 333 19.62 29.21 -52.68
N GLY A 334 19.35 30.04 -51.78
CA GLY A 334 18.62 31.27 -51.83
C GLY A 334 17.25 31.09 -51.21
N GLY A 335 17.09 31.54 -49.98
CA GLY A 335 15.82 32.13 -49.66
C GLY A 335 14.89 31.54 -48.58
N ARG A 336 14.80 32.30 -47.55
CA ARG A 336 13.62 32.77 -46.83
C ARG A 336 13.39 32.38 -45.40
N ASN A 337 13.68 33.39 -44.58
CA ASN A 337 13.13 33.68 -43.25
C ASN A 337 11.77 33.11 -42.91
N ARG A 338 11.64 32.52 -41.74
CA ARG A 338 10.44 32.67 -40.89
C ARG A 338 10.86 32.75 -39.43
N THR A 339 10.79 33.94 -38.94
CA THR A 339 10.78 34.41 -37.55
C THR A 339 9.72 33.67 -36.76
N PHE A 340 10.06 33.03 -35.64
CA PHE A 340 9.13 32.70 -34.60
C PHE A 340 9.33 33.62 -33.39
N ILE A 341 8.27 34.38 -33.13
CA ILE A 341 8.10 35.34 -32.07
C ILE A 341 7.92 34.56 -30.75
N ILE A 342 8.81 34.85 -29.79
CA ILE A 342 8.63 34.50 -28.37
C ILE A 342 7.79 35.60 -27.76
N ILE A 343 6.56 35.23 -27.28
CA ILE A 343 5.77 36.11 -26.42
C ILE A 343 5.90 35.58 -25.00
N GLY A 344 6.65 36.27 -24.18
CA GLY A 344 6.62 36.18 -22.74
C GLY A 344 5.44 37.02 -22.23
N ILE A 345 4.64 36.47 -21.33
CA ILE A 345 3.74 37.26 -20.47
C ILE A 345 4.16 37.03 -19.04
N ILE A 346 4.58 38.12 -18.43
CA ILE A 346 4.85 38.31 -17.01
C ILE A 346 3.61 39.00 -16.39
N LEU A 347 3.19 38.54 -15.23
CA LEU A 347 2.51 39.23 -14.13
C LEU A 347 1.07 39.84 -14.33
N LEU A 348 0.14 39.31 -13.63
CA LEU A 348 -0.42 39.96 -12.40
C LEU A 348 -1.20 38.93 -11.61
#